data_099a032301e3aa8f7c619466f41b3b7c
#
_entry.id   099a032301e3aa8f7c619466f41b3b7c
#
_cell.length_a   1.000
_cell.length_b   1.000
_cell.length_c   1.000
_cell.angle_alpha   90.00
_cell.angle_beta   90.00
_cell.angle_gamma   90.00
#
_symmetry.space_group_name_H-M   'P 1'
#
loop_
_entity.id
_entity.type
_entity.pdbx_description
1 polymer ?
#
loop_
_entity_poly.entity_id
_entity_poly.type
_entity_poly.pdbx_seq_one_letter_code
_entity_poly.pdbx_strand_id
1 'polypeptide(L)'
;FEFVIDLEPGTEPVCKRPYKLRPEELEELKKQLDEQERMGLIRLSSSPWGCGVLFVNNKDGTERLYIDYRPLNKKTIKNKYPLPNINELFDQLKGAKVFSKLDLCMGYHQMRILEQDIPKTAFRTSCGSYEYTVMSFGLVNAPPMFSRIMNFIFNPYTNDFDRVYLDDILVFPKNKEDHAKHLRLVLDKLREHQFYAEFSKCEFWLHEV
;
A
#
# COMPACT_ATOMS: atom_id res chain seq x y z
N PHE A 1 -5.87 1.13 13.21
CA PHE A 1 -5.69 -0.16 12.54
C PHE A 1 -4.21 -0.54 12.54
N GLU A 2 -3.91 -1.83 12.76
CA GLU A 2 -2.55 -2.35 12.67
C GLU A 2 -2.53 -3.56 11.74
N PHE A 3 -1.45 -3.68 10.97
CA PHE A 3 -1.23 -4.81 10.08
C PHE A 3 -0.55 -5.95 10.83
N VAL A 4 -1.13 -7.14 10.73
CA VAL A 4 -0.64 -8.36 11.39
C VAL A 4 -0.09 -9.34 10.35
N ILE A 5 1.01 -10.00 10.68
CA ILE A 5 1.61 -11.05 9.85
C ILE A 5 1.49 -12.39 10.57
N ASP A 6 0.39 -13.08 10.35
CA ASP A 6 0.16 -14.41 10.89
C ASP A 6 0.95 -15.46 10.09
N LEU A 7 1.71 -16.28 10.79
CA LEU A 7 2.51 -17.34 10.19
C LEU A 7 1.92 -18.71 10.48
N GLU A 8 2.19 -19.66 9.59
CA GLU A 8 1.85 -21.06 9.83
C GLU A 8 2.55 -21.57 11.09
N PRO A 9 1.91 -22.42 11.90
CA PRO A 9 2.51 -22.97 13.13
C PRO A 9 3.84 -23.67 12.85
N GLY A 10 4.82 -23.45 13.73
CA GLY A 10 6.14 -24.05 13.60
C GLY A 10 7.03 -23.40 12.54
N THR A 11 6.66 -22.22 12.06
CA THR A 11 7.44 -21.48 11.06
C THR A 11 8.74 -20.98 11.66
N GLU A 12 9.85 -21.35 11.04
CA GLU A 12 11.17 -20.80 11.35
C GLU A 12 11.49 -19.58 10.47
N PRO A 13 12.28 -18.62 11.00
CA PRO A 13 12.72 -17.46 10.24
C PRO A 13 13.44 -17.85 8.95
N VAL A 14 13.11 -17.15 7.87
CA VAL A 14 13.80 -17.30 6.59
C VAL A 14 14.75 -16.14 6.40
N CYS A 15 16.01 -16.50 6.11
CA CYS A 15 17.02 -15.51 5.79
C CYS A 15 17.70 -15.86 4.47
N LYS A 16 17.69 -14.93 3.53
CA LYS A 16 18.39 -15.02 2.24
C LYS A 16 19.60 -14.12 2.21
N ARG A 17 20.59 -14.53 1.40
CA ARG A 17 21.71 -13.65 1.09
C ARG A 17 21.22 -12.47 0.26
N PRO A 18 21.81 -11.27 0.44
CA PRO A 18 21.53 -10.12 -0.43
C PRO A 18 21.80 -10.47 -1.90
N TYR A 19 20.97 -9.97 -2.79
CA TYR A 19 21.23 -10.07 -4.23
C TYR A 19 22.38 -9.14 -4.60
N LYS A 20 23.12 -9.53 -5.65
CA LYS A 20 24.17 -8.68 -6.21
C LYS A 20 23.51 -7.54 -6.97
N LEU A 21 23.81 -6.31 -6.60
CA LEU A 21 23.36 -5.10 -7.23
C LEU A 21 24.46 -4.49 -8.11
N ARG A 22 24.09 -3.77 -9.14
CA ARG A 22 25.00 -2.95 -9.96
C ARG A 22 25.47 -1.72 -9.15
N PRO A 23 26.62 -1.10 -9.51
CA PRO A 23 27.09 0.09 -8.80
C PRO A 23 26.06 1.22 -8.72
N GLU A 24 25.34 1.48 -9.82
CA GLU A 24 24.27 2.48 -9.90
C GLU A 24 23.10 2.15 -8.96
N GLU A 25 22.69 0.90 -8.91
CA GLU A 25 21.66 0.41 -7.99
C GLU A 25 22.09 0.54 -6.52
N LEU A 26 23.39 0.45 -6.23
CA LEU A 26 23.92 0.62 -4.86
C LEU A 26 23.84 2.08 -4.38
N GLU A 27 24.06 3.03 -5.27
CA GLU A 27 23.92 4.46 -4.95
C GLU A 27 22.43 4.80 -4.73
N GLU A 28 21.57 4.33 -5.61
CA GLU A 28 20.12 4.54 -5.48
C GLU A 28 19.56 3.82 -4.24
N LEU A 29 20.08 2.62 -3.90
CA LEU A 29 19.72 1.92 -2.67
C LEU A 29 20.00 2.78 -1.43
N LYS A 30 21.19 3.33 -1.31
CA LYS A 30 21.56 4.18 -0.16
C LYS A 30 20.61 5.36 -0.04
N LYS A 31 20.37 6.05 -1.14
CA LYS A 31 19.47 7.21 -1.18
C LYS A 31 18.05 6.84 -0.71
N GLN A 32 17.48 5.75 -1.24
CA GLN A 32 16.14 5.33 -0.87
C GLN A 32 16.07 4.81 0.58
N LEU A 33 17.12 4.14 1.08
CA LEU A 33 17.19 3.72 2.49
C LEU A 33 17.24 4.92 3.43
N ASP A 34 18.12 5.89 3.16
CA ASP A 34 18.25 7.11 3.97
C ASP A 34 16.94 7.90 4.01
N GLU A 35 16.24 7.99 2.87
CA GLU A 35 14.95 8.66 2.79
C GLU A 35 13.87 7.92 3.61
N GLN A 36 13.74 6.60 3.44
CA GLN A 36 12.76 5.80 4.16
C GLN A 36 13.03 5.76 5.66
N GLU A 37 14.29 5.72 6.08
CA GLU A 37 14.68 5.77 7.49
C GLU A 37 14.35 7.15 8.09
N ARG A 38 14.66 8.25 7.39
CA ARG A 38 14.31 9.62 7.80
C ARG A 38 12.79 9.80 7.94
N MET A 39 12.01 9.15 7.06
CA MET A 39 10.54 9.15 7.13
C MET A 39 10.00 8.22 8.23
N GLY A 40 10.84 7.42 8.88
CA GLY A 40 10.43 6.46 9.89
C GLY A 40 9.68 5.24 9.35
N LEU A 41 9.76 4.99 8.05
CA LEU A 41 9.12 3.83 7.40
C LEU A 41 9.89 2.54 7.65
N ILE A 42 11.22 2.64 7.80
CA ILE A 42 12.11 1.54 8.12
C ILE A 42 12.97 1.90 9.33
N ARG A 43 13.54 0.88 9.97
CA ARG A 43 14.56 1.02 11.01
C ARG A 43 15.62 -0.07 10.87
N LEU A 44 16.78 0.11 11.52
CA LEU A 44 17.81 -0.94 11.61
C LEU A 44 17.23 -2.19 12.27
N SER A 45 17.65 -3.35 11.80
CA SER A 45 17.14 -4.65 12.25
C SER A 45 18.26 -5.59 12.70
N SER A 46 18.00 -6.26 13.82
CA SER A 46 18.77 -7.43 14.28
C SER A 46 17.97 -8.73 14.12
N SER A 47 16.89 -8.70 13.37
CA SER A 47 15.99 -9.83 13.18
C SER A 47 16.68 -11.05 12.57
N PRO A 48 16.30 -12.28 12.98
CA PRO A 48 16.72 -13.51 12.31
C PRO A 48 16.11 -13.67 10.91
N TRP A 49 15.05 -12.91 10.58
CA TRP A 49 14.49 -12.84 9.25
C TRP A 49 15.37 -12.01 8.31
N GLY A 50 15.26 -12.24 7.01
CA GLY A 50 16.00 -11.44 6.03
C GLY A 50 15.57 -11.78 4.60
N CYS A 51 14.80 -10.89 3.98
CA CYS A 51 14.48 -10.96 2.57
C CYS A 51 15.55 -10.26 1.72
N GLY A 52 15.66 -10.60 0.46
CA GLY A 52 16.52 -9.89 -0.50
C GLY A 52 15.83 -8.62 -1.03
N VAL A 53 16.64 -7.71 -1.58
CA VAL A 53 16.15 -6.51 -2.24
C VAL A 53 16.41 -6.59 -3.75
N LEU A 54 15.52 -6.02 -4.54
CA LEU A 54 15.67 -5.90 -5.99
C LEU A 54 15.14 -4.55 -6.44
N PHE A 55 15.61 -4.09 -7.60
CA PHE A 55 15.10 -2.89 -8.25
C PHE A 55 14.17 -3.25 -9.40
N VAL A 56 13.12 -2.45 -9.56
CA VAL A 56 12.18 -2.53 -10.66
C VAL A 56 12.09 -1.16 -11.32
N ASN A 57 12.28 -1.16 -12.65
CA ASN A 57 12.15 0.06 -13.42
C ASN A 57 10.68 0.45 -13.55
N ASN A 58 10.35 1.67 -13.17
CA ASN A 58 9.07 2.29 -13.46
C ASN A 58 8.98 2.68 -14.95
N LYS A 59 7.78 2.99 -15.41
CA LYS A 59 7.56 3.46 -16.80
C LYS A 59 8.26 4.78 -17.11
N ASP A 60 8.53 5.60 -16.13
CA ASP A 60 9.24 6.88 -16.21
C ASP A 60 10.79 6.75 -16.19
N GLY A 61 11.30 5.52 -16.12
CA GLY A 61 12.72 5.21 -16.05
C GLY A 61 13.33 5.30 -14.66
N THR A 62 12.59 5.65 -13.64
CA THR A 62 13.07 5.61 -12.25
C THR A 62 13.13 4.17 -11.73
N GLU A 63 14.12 3.88 -10.87
CA GLU A 63 14.26 2.59 -10.21
C GLU A 63 13.60 2.62 -8.83
N ARG A 64 12.70 1.68 -8.57
CA ARG A 64 12.04 1.53 -7.27
C ARG A 64 12.56 0.29 -6.54
N LEU A 65 12.94 0.48 -5.28
CA LEU A 65 13.34 -0.59 -4.37
C LEU A 65 12.14 -1.47 -4.02
N TYR A 66 12.28 -2.78 -4.23
CA TYR A 66 11.33 -3.80 -3.83
C TYR A 66 11.99 -4.84 -2.93
N ILE A 67 11.25 -5.30 -1.93
CA ILE A 67 11.67 -6.40 -1.07
C ILE A 67 11.06 -7.71 -1.59
N ASP A 68 11.88 -8.72 -1.78
CA ASP A 68 11.42 -10.04 -2.19
C ASP A 68 10.80 -10.81 -1.03
N TYR A 69 9.54 -10.48 -0.72
CA TYR A 69 8.79 -11.16 0.34
C TYR A 69 8.25 -12.55 -0.04
N ARG A 70 8.53 -13.09 -1.24
CA ARG A 70 8.07 -14.45 -1.63
C ARG A 70 8.37 -15.52 -0.59
N PRO A 71 9.56 -15.54 0.08
CA PRO A 71 9.84 -16.53 1.13
C PRO A 71 8.95 -16.36 2.37
N LEU A 72 8.70 -15.12 2.81
CA LEU A 72 7.79 -14.82 3.91
C LEU A 72 6.36 -15.15 3.53
N ASN A 73 5.92 -14.71 2.35
CA ASN A 73 4.56 -14.92 1.85
C ASN A 73 4.15 -16.40 1.75
N LYS A 74 5.12 -17.30 1.48
CA LYS A 74 4.88 -18.76 1.48
C LYS A 74 4.56 -19.32 2.85
N LYS A 75 4.99 -18.64 3.90
CA LYS A 75 4.82 -19.04 5.30
C LYS A 75 3.72 -18.26 6.01
N THR A 76 3.18 -17.23 5.35
CA THR A 76 2.11 -16.39 5.88
C THR A 76 0.75 -17.03 5.62
N ILE A 77 -0.09 -17.08 6.66
CA ILE A 77 -1.50 -17.47 6.54
C ILE A 77 -2.21 -16.43 5.67
N LYS A 78 -2.72 -16.86 4.51
CA LYS A 78 -3.31 -15.96 3.52
C LYS A 78 -4.68 -15.49 3.95
N ASN A 79 -4.86 -14.18 3.98
CA ASN A 79 -6.16 -13.54 4.16
C ASN A 79 -7.01 -13.77 2.89
N LYS A 80 -8.24 -14.24 3.07
CA LYS A 80 -9.20 -14.54 1.98
C LYS A 80 -10.21 -13.42 1.77
N TYR A 81 -9.95 -12.22 2.27
CA TYR A 81 -10.84 -11.09 2.04
C TYR A 81 -10.97 -10.84 0.53
N PRO A 82 -12.20 -10.75 -0.01
CA PRO A 82 -12.42 -10.57 -1.43
C PRO A 82 -11.87 -9.22 -1.89
N LEU A 83 -11.05 -9.23 -2.93
CA LEU A 83 -10.63 -8.02 -3.60
C LEU A 83 -11.72 -7.56 -4.58
N PRO A 84 -11.93 -6.25 -4.74
CA PRO A 84 -12.89 -5.73 -5.70
C PRO A 84 -12.59 -6.22 -7.11
N ASN A 85 -13.64 -6.60 -7.84
CA ASN A 85 -13.52 -6.95 -9.26
C ASN A 85 -13.57 -5.67 -10.10
N ILE A 86 -12.54 -5.43 -10.89
CA ILE A 86 -12.44 -4.21 -11.71
C ILE A 86 -13.61 -4.08 -12.70
N ASN A 87 -14.13 -5.18 -13.23
CA ASN A 87 -15.28 -5.14 -14.15
C ASN A 87 -16.57 -4.70 -13.44
N GLU A 88 -16.77 -5.14 -12.19
CA GLU A 88 -17.92 -4.71 -11.38
C GLU A 88 -17.84 -3.22 -11.05
N LEU A 89 -16.62 -2.70 -10.86
CA LEU A 89 -16.40 -1.26 -10.67
C LEU A 89 -16.82 -0.47 -11.92
N PHE A 90 -16.35 -0.88 -13.09
CA PHE A 90 -16.75 -0.22 -14.35
C PHE A 90 -18.27 -0.26 -14.61
N ASP A 91 -18.93 -1.37 -14.27
CA ASP A 91 -20.38 -1.47 -14.42
C ASP A 91 -21.14 -0.47 -13.54
N GLN A 92 -20.60 -0.18 -12.35
CA GLN A 92 -21.21 0.78 -11.43
C GLN A 92 -20.98 2.25 -11.82
N LEU A 93 -19.95 2.54 -12.61
CA LEU A 93 -19.68 3.88 -13.14
C LEU A 93 -20.65 4.28 -14.25
N LYS A 94 -21.42 3.34 -14.81
CA LYS A 94 -22.38 3.60 -15.89
C LYS A 94 -23.42 4.64 -15.47
N GLY A 95 -23.48 5.71 -16.23
CA GLY A 95 -24.42 6.82 -16.01
C GLY A 95 -23.93 7.95 -15.11
N ALA A 96 -22.77 7.82 -14.49
CA ALA A 96 -22.12 8.93 -13.82
C ALA A 96 -21.54 9.90 -14.86
N LYS A 97 -21.65 11.21 -14.58
CA LYS A 97 -21.24 12.28 -15.51
C LYS A 97 -20.02 13.05 -15.04
N VAL A 98 -19.64 12.89 -13.80
CA VAL A 98 -18.52 13.60 -13.19
C VAL A 98 -17.83 12.65 -12.22
N PHE A 99 -16.50 12.64 -12.25
CA PHE A 99 -15.68 11.78 -11.44
C PHE A 99 -14.59 12.59 -10.72
N SER A 100 -14.20 12.16 -9.54
CA SER A 100 -12.94 12.58 -8.94
C SER A 100 -12.18 11.34 -8.49
N LYS A 101 -10.89 11.31 -8.80
CA LYS A 101 -9.98 10.26 -8.40
C LYS A 101 -9.05 10.80 -7.31
N LEU A 102 -9.03 10.13 -6.16
CA LEU A 102 -8.10 10.43 -5.09
C LEU A 102 -7.05 9.31 -5.02
N ASP A 103 -5.78 9.68 -5.14
CA ASP A 103 -4.63 8.80 -4.95
C ASP A 103 -4.13 8.96 -3.52
N LEU A 104 -3.99 7.86 -2.77
CA LEU A 104 -3.51 7.91 -1.40
C LEU A 104 -1.97 7.96 -1.38
N CYS A 105 -1.43 8.94 -0.68
CA CYS A 105 0.01 9.12 -0.52
C CYS A 105 0.65 7.88 0.11
N MET A 106 1.41 7.10 -0.67
CA MET A 106 2.03 5.86 -0.20
C MET A 106 1.05 4.95 0.55
N GLY A 107 -0.16 4.72 0.01
CA GLY A 107 -1.32 4.14 0.70
C GLY A 107 -1.02 3.04 1.72
N TYR A 108 -0.24 2.00 1.33
CA TYR A 108 0.12 0.92 2.24
C TYR A 108 1.01 1.38 3.40
N HIS A 109 1.95 2.30 3.17
CA HIS A 109 2.84 2.81 4.21
C HIS A 109 2.13 3.66 5.28
N GLN A 110 0.87 4.03 5.07
CA GLN A 110 0.09 4.72 6.09
C GLN A 110 -0.44 3.79 7.20
N MET A 111 -0.25 2.48 7.04
CA MET A 111 -0.64 1.50 8.03
C MET A 111 0.56 0.98 8.80
N ARG A 112 0.52 1.07 10.12
CA ARG A 112 1.55 0.50 10.99
C ARG A 112 1.47 -1.01 11.04
N ILE A 113 2.62 -1.65 11.15
CA ILE A 113 2.71 -3.08 11.47
C ILE A 113 2.69 -3.24 12.99
N LEU A 114 2.00 -4.27 13.48
CA LEU A 114 2.02 -4.64 14.89
C LEU A 114 3.48 -4.88 15.34
N GLU A 115 3.91 -4.27 16.44
CA GLU A 115 5.33 -4.23 16.85
C GLU A 115 6.00 -5.61 16.86
N GLN A 116 5.31 -6.64 17.34
CA GLN A 116 5.80 -8.03 17.34
C GLN A 116 6.01 -8.64 15.95
N ASP A 117 5.41 -8.05 14.90
CA ASP A 117 5.46 -8.55 13.52
C ASP A 117 6.46 -7.78 12.66
N ILE A 118 6.90 -6.61 13.12
CA ILE A 118 7.91 -5.79 12.44
C ILE A 118 9.16 -6.61 12.07
N PRO A 119 9.75 -7.41 12.98
CA PRO A 119 10.94 -8.20 12.66
C PRO A 119 10.77 -9.20 11.52
N LYS A 120 9.51 -9.64 11.22
CA LYS A 120 9.23 -10.55 10.12
C LYS A 120 9.44 -9.90 8.75
N THR A 121 9.38 -8.57 8.68
CA THR A 121 9.58 -7.79 7.45
C THR A 121 11.04 -7.52 7.13
N ALA A 122 11.96 -7.99 7.95
CA ALA A 122 13.37 -7.68 7.80
C ALA A 122 13.92 -8.05 6.42
N PHE A 123 14.77 -7.18 5.91
CA PHE A 123 15.46 -7.37 4.63
C PHE A 123 16.93 -7.01 4.75
N ARG A 124 17.73 -7.62 3.91
CA ARG A 124 19.19 -7.50 3.95
C ARG A 124 19.71 -6.85 2.69
N THR A 125 20.59 -5.91 2.89
CA THR A 125 21.31 -5.18 1.84
C THR A 125 22.81 -5.22 2.09
N SER A 126 23.60 -4.75 1.14
CA SER A 126 25.04 -4.50 1.33
C SER A 126 25.32 -3.34 2.32
N CYS A 127 24.31 -2.50 2.58
CA CYS A 127 24.43 -1.35 3.50
C CYS A 127 24.00 -1.69 4.93
N GLY A 128 23.37 -2.84 5.17
CA GLY A 128 22.88 -3.25 6.47
C GLY A 128 21.58 -4.05 6.38
N SER A 129 21.04 -4.36 7.55
CA SER A 129 19.74 -5.01 7.70
C SER A 129 18.74 -4.01 8.25
N TYR A 130 17.57 -3.99 7.66
CA TYR A 130 16.47 -3.08 8.00
C TYR A 130 15.16 -3.85 8.11
N GLU A 131 14.16 -3.26 8.76
CA GLU A 131 12.80 -3.80 8.86
C GLU A 131 11.78 -2.67 8.72
N TYR A 132 10.63 -2.97 8.10
CA TYR A 132 9.57 -1.99 7.93
C TYR A 132 8.73 -1.88 9.20
N THR A 133 8.49 -0.64 9.64
CA THR A 133 7.56 -0.30 10.74
C THR A 133 6.12 -0.15 10.24
N VAL A 134 5.97 -0.04 8.92
CA VAL A 134 4.70 0.16 8.22
C VAL A 134 4.49 -0.93 7.18
N MET A 135 3.24 -1.17 6.80
CA MET A 135 2.86 -2.15 5.79
C MET A 135 3.54 -1.85 4.46
N SER A 136 4.30 -2.80 3.94
CA SER A 136 5.10 -2.65 2.72
C SER A 136 4.46 -3.34 1.52
N PHE A 137 4.79 -2.84 0.34
CA PHE A 137 4.48 -3.53 -0.92
C PHE A 137 5.14 -4.91 -0.97
N GLY A 138 4.44 -5.86 -1.59
CA GLY A 138 4.92 -7.24 -1.75
C GLY A 138 4.52 -8.19 -0.63
N LEU A 139 4.01 -7.73 0.51
CA LEU A 139 3.38 -8.57 1.54
C LEU A 139 2.05 -9.13 1.03
N VAL A 140 1.85 -10.45 1.12
CA VAL A 140 0.69 -11.14 0.52
C VAL A 140 -0.65 -10.67 1.08
N ASN A 141 -0.69 -10.28 2.35
CA ASN A 141 -1.91 -9.84 3.02
C ASN A 141 -2.11 -8.31 2.98
N ALA A 142 -1.18 -7.54 2.38
CA ALA A 142 -1.31 -6.09 2.30
C ALA A 142 -2.52 -5.66 1.46
N PRO A 143 -2.74 -6.14 0.22
CA PRO A 143 -3.90 -5.75 -0.56
C PRO A 143 -5.24 -6.10 0.11
N PRO A 144 -5.48 -7.35 0.59
CA PRO A 144 -6.75 -7.68 1.23
C PRO A 144 -6.99 -6.93 2.55
N MET A 145 -5.95 -6.65 3.32
CA MET A 145 -6.09 -5.86 4.56
C MET A 145 -6.42 -4.41 4.26
N PHE A 146 -5.75 -3.81 3.29
CA PHE A 146 -6.01 -2.44 2.87
C PHE A 146 -7.44 -2.28 2.34
N SER A 147 -7.86 -3.18 1.45
CA SER A 147 -9.24 -3.20 0.93
C SER A 147 -10.28 -3.35 2.04
N ARG A 148 -10.02 -4.20 3.04
CA ARG A 148 -10.90 -4.37 4.21
C ARG A 148 -11.06 -3.07 4.99
N ILE A 149 -9.96 -2.35 5.20
CA ILE A 149 -9.99 -1.09 5.97
C ILE A 149 -10.69 0.00 5.18
N MET A 150 -10.38 0.15 3.90
CA MET A 150 -11.05 1.12 3.04
C MET A 150 -12.56 0.83 2.97
N ASN A 151 -12.95 -0.43 2.81
CA ASN A 151 -14.35 -0.80 2.85
C ASN A 151 -15.00 -0.51 4.22
N PHE A 152 -14.29 -0.70 5.33
CA PHE A 152 -14.80 -0.34 6.65
C PHE A 152 -15.03 1.17 6.79
N ILE A 153 -14.07 1.98 6.34
CA ILE A 153 -14.14 3.45 6.41
C ILE A 153 -15.29 3.98 5.56
N PHE A 154 -15.47 3.43 4.35
CA PHE A 154 -16.41 3.93 3.35
C PHE A 154 -17.70 3.12 3.26
N ASN A 155 -17.87 2.03 4.04
CA ASN A 155 -19.06 1.17 3.98
C ASN A 155 -20.41 1.90 3.94
N PRO A 156 -20.63 3.01 4.68
CA PRO A 156 -21.88 3.75 4.60
C PRO A 156 -22.17 4.38 3.23
N TYR A 157 -21.14 4.54 2.38
CA TYR A 157 -21.20 5.29 1.13
C TYR A 157 -20.93 4.44 -0.11
N THR A 158 -20.40 3.21 0.07
CA THR A 158 -19.89 2.35 -1.01
C THR A 158 -20.91 1.99 -2.09
N ASN A 159 -22.21 2.10 -1.84
CA ASN A 159 -23.24 1.80 -2.83
C ASN A 159 -23.84 3.04 -3.49
N ASP A 160 -23.56 4.22 -2.93
CA ASP A 160 -24.25 5.44 -3.32
C ASP A 160 -23.43 6.30 -4.27
N PHE A 161 -22.14 6.55 -3.97
CA PHE A 161 -21.35 7.53 -4.72
C PHE A 161 -19.84 7.37 -4.67
N ASP A 162 -19.30 6.34 -4.01
CA ASP A 162 -17.84 6.10 -3.97
C ASP A 162 -17.47 4.65 -4.18
N ARG A 163 -16.27 4.45 -4.70
CA ARG A 163 -15.63 3.14 -4.83
C ARG A 163 -14.14 3.25 -4.51
N VAL A 164 -13.69 2.26 -3.80
CA VAL A 164 -12.26 2.12 -3.50
C VAL A 164 -11.72 0.91 -4.26
N TYR A 165 -10.68 1.16 -5.03
CA TYR A 165 -9.92 0.09 -5.67
C TYR A 165 -8.45 0.22 -5.28
N LEU A 166 -8.02 -0.63 -4.33
CA LEU A 166 -6.68 -0.58 -3.76
C LEU A 166 -6.37 0.83 -3.22
N ASP A 167 -5.41 1.51 -3.79
CA ASP A 167 -4.93 2.83 -3.35
C ASP A 167 -5.73 4.00 -3.97
N ASP A 168 -6.59 3.71 -4.95
CA ASP A 168 -7.39 4.71 -5.66
C ASP A 168 -8.83 4.77 -5.11
N ILE A 169 -9.28 5.96 -4.74
CA ILE A 169 -10.67 6.21 -4.34
C ILE A 169 -11.35 7.00 -5.45
N LEU A 170 -12.41 6.43 -6.01
CA LEU A 170 -13.19 7.05 -7.06
C LEU A 170 -14.52 7.55 -6.51
N VAL A 171 -14.78 8.85 -6.66
CA VAL A 171 -16.04 9.52 -6.26
C VAL A 171 -16.84 9.84 -7.51
N PHE A 172 -18.07 9.31 -7.64
CA PHE A 172 -18.90 9.42 -8.85
C PHE A 172 -20.40 9.53 -8.55
N PRO A 173 -20.88 10.65 -8.07
CA PRO A 173 -22.30 10.83 -7.79
C PRO A 173 -23.16 10.80 -9.06
N LYS A 174 -24.42 10.45 -8.90
CA LYS A 174 -25.41 10.46 -10.00
C LYS A 174 -25.68 11.88 -10.51
N ASN A 175 -25.59 12.88 -9.63
CA ASN A 175 -25.87 14.28 -9.94
C ASN A 175 -24.63 15.15 -9.70
N LYS A 176 -24.34 16.07 -10.62
CA LYS A 176 -23.20 16.99 -10.54
C LYS A 176 -23.24 17.87 -9.29
N GLU A 177 -24.43 18.26 -8.84
CA GLU A 177 -24.64 19.12 -7.66
C GLU A 177 -24.22 18.45 -6.35
N ASP A 178 -24.32 17.13 -6.26
CA ASP A 178 -23.96 16.37 -5.09
C ASP A 178 -22.45 16.02 -5.03
N HIS A 179 -21.72 16.22 -6.13
CA HIS A 179 -20.31 15.83 -6.23
C HIS A 179 -19.44 16.50 -5.16
N ALA A 180 -19.58 17.81 -4.96
CA ALA A 180 -18.83 18.57 -3.96
C ALA A 180 -19.12 18.09 -2.53
N LYS A 181 -20.38 17.72 -2.24
CA LYS A 181 -20.77 17.19 -0.92
C LYS A 181 -20.16 15.82 -0.67
N HIS A 182 -20.25 14.93 -1.66
CA HIS A 182 -19.71 13.58 -1.56
C HIS A 182 -18.19 13.58 -1.47
N LEU A 183 -17.51 14.38 -2.28
CA LEU A 183 -16.07 14.57 -2.20
C LEU A 183 -15.64 15.06 -0.80
N ARG A 184 -16.36 16.02 -0.21
CA ARG A 184 -16.10 16.51 1.15
C ARG A 184 -16.26 15.39 2.17
N LEU A 185 -17.33 14.59 2.09
CA LEU A 185 -17.56 13.47 2.99
C LEU A 185 -16.41 12.44 2.93
N VAL A 186 -15.95 12.12 1.72
CA VAL A 186 -14.80 11.20 1.52
C VAL A 186 -13.54 11.79 2.15
N LEU A 187 -13.23 13.07 1.91
CA LEU A 187 -12.05 13.73 2.48
C LEU A 187 -12.13 13.84 4.01
N ASP A 188 -13.32 14.11 4.56
CA ASP A 188 -13.53 14.16 6.01
C ASP A 188 -13.32 12.78 6.65
N LYS A 189 -13.77 11.69 5.99
CA LYS A 189 -13.53 10.33 6.45
C LYS A 189 -12.05 9.94 6.40
N LEU A 190 -11.35 10.30 5.35
CA LEU A 190 -9.90 10.12 5.29
C LEU A 190 -9.20 10.84 6.44
N ARG A 191 -9.56 12.09 6.71
CA ARG A 191 -9.03 12.89 7.83
C ARG A 191 -9.32 12.25 9.18
N GLU A 192 -10.56 11.80 9.42
CA GLU A 192 -11.00 11.13 10.65
C GLU A 192 -10.13 9.91 10.97
N HIS A 193 -9.79 9.14 9.95
CA HIS A 193 -8.98 7.93 10.08
C HIS A 193 -7.49 8.14 9.82
N GLN A 194 -7.05 9.40 9.67
CA GLN A 194 -5.66 9.79 9.45
C GLN A 194 -5.04 9.20 8.17
N PHE A 195 -5.83 9.06 7.10
CA PHE A 195 -5.35 8.76 5.76
C PHE A 195 -5.16 10.04 4.96
N TYR A 196 -4.07 10.12 4.21
CA TYR A 196 -3.66 11.30 3.45
C TYR A 196 -3.63 10.99 1.96
N ALA A 197 -4.20 11.89 1.17
CA ALA A 197 -4.14 11.84 -0.28
C ALA A 197 -2.97 12.66 -0.82
N GLU A 198 -2.36 12.20 -1.91
CA GLU A 198 -1.33 12.92 -2.66
C GLU A 198 -1.99 13.87 -3.65
N PHE A 199 -2.14 15.14 -3.27
CA PHE A 199 -2.90 16.11 -4.06
C PHE A 199 -2.41 16.23 -5.51
N SER A 200 -1.10 16.14 -5.74
CA SER A 200 -0.50 16.22 -7.07
C SER A 200 -0.92 15.08 -8.02
N LYS A 201 -1.39 13.96 -7.47
CA LYS A 201 -1.86 12.80 -8.22
C LYS A 201 -3.39 12.64 -8.19
N CYS A 202 -4.08 13.52 -7.46
CA CYS A 202 -5.52 13.54 -7.46
C CYS A 202 -6.06 14.26 -8.69
N GLU A 203 -7.13 13.75 -9.23
CA GLU A 203 -7.82 14.32 -10.39
C GLU A 203 -9.26 14.63 -10.00
N PHE A 204 -9.71 15.85 -10.30
CA PHE A 204 -10.99 16.33 -9.85
C PHE A 204 -11.88 16.75 -11.04
N TRP A 205 -13.17 16.51 -10.92
CA TRP A 205 -14.17 16.96 -11.88
C TRP A 205 -13.97 16.42 -13.31
N LEU A 206 -13.46 15.21 -13.44
CA LEU A 206 -13.30 14.54 -14.72
C LEU A 206 -14.66 14.20 -15.33
N HIS A 207 -14.76 14.29 -16.66
CA HIS A 207 -15.93 13.87 -17.43
C HIS A 207 -15.78 12.47 -18.03
N GLU A 208 -14.57 11.95 -18.03
CA GLU A 208 -14.19 10.60 -18.49
C GLU A 208 -13.13 10.02 -17.53
N VAL A 209 -13.14 8.70 -17.35
CA VAL A 209 -12.21 7.96 -16.49
C VAL A 209 -11.56 6.82 -17.26
#